data_7e75c111162a0a85d1a66e22298066b2
#
_entry.id   7e75c111162a0a85d1a66e22298066b2
#
_cell.length_a   1.000
_cell.length_b   1.000
_cell.length_c   1.000
_cell.angle_alpha   90.00
_cell.angle_beta   90.00
_cell.angle_gamma   90.00
#
_symmetry.space_group_name_H-M   'P 1'
#
loop_
_entity.id
_entity.type
_entity.pdbx_description
1 polymer ?
#
loop_
_entity_poly.entity_id
_entity_poly.type
_entity_poly.pdbx_seq_one_letter_code
_entity_poly.pdbx_strand_id
1 'polypeptide(L)'
;MKRTWPIALALACCLNACTGLGLLALNTVSTFQSYSRQSNIAYGPAAANRLDVYLPAHGAPSALVVFFYGGGWNSGDKANYRFVGAALAAAGIATVIHNYALYPKARFPQFMRDAAAAVAFARAHAHEWGADPARLFLMGHSAGAHIAVLLALDQEYLHQVGGDARWLRGVVGLSGPYDFLPFTDAYLNDVFAPSSEFYRSQPINYVHANAPPMLLMHGLGDKRVSPNNTRSLAARLEAAGDDVSTRYFPGASHGDLAAAFSPLRKQPPVLPLVLEFVAAKSALPRGD
;
A
#
# COMPACT_ATOMS: atom_id res chain seq x y z
N MET A 1 34.52 18.46 31.11
CA MET A 1 33.22 18.68 30.40
C MET A 1 33.31 18.04 29.04
N LYS A 2 32.69 16.85 28.84
CA LYS A 2 32.77 16.06 27.59
C LYS A 2 31.63 16.47 26.68
N ARG A 3 31.97 17.03 25.49
CA ARG A 3 31.04 17.39 24.42
C ARG A 3 30.49 16.08 23.76
N THR A 4 29.23 15.77 24.00
CA THR A 4 28.51 14.59 23.41
C THR A 4 27.36 15.02 22.49
N TRP A 5 27.48 16.12 21.71
CA TRP A 5 26.38 16.72 20.95
C TRP A 5 26.41 16.62 19.41
N PRO A 6 27.32 15.96 18.70
CA PRO A 6 27.15 15.85 17.24
C PRO A 6 26.43 14.57 16.78
N ILE A 7 26.36 13.50 17.60
CA ILE A 7 25.80 12.20 17.12
C ILE A 7 24.28 12.19 17.10
N ALA A 8 23.61 12.83 18.06
CA ALA A 8 22.14 12.86 18.13
C ALA A 8 21.50 13.70 17.00
N LEU A 9 22.15 14.78 16.54
CA LEU A 9 21.64 15.62 15.46
C LEU A 9 21.78 14.96 14.07
N ALA A 10 22.83 14.17 13.86
CA ALA A 10 23.05 13.43 12.63
C ALA A 10 22.01 12.29 12.45
N LEU A 11 21.58 11.64 13.52
CA LEU A 11 20.54 10.59 13.45
C LEU A 11 19.15 11.16 13.12
N ALA A 12 18.84 12.37 13.54
CA ALA A 12 17.53 13.00 13.28
C ALA A 12 17.33 13.41 11.81
N CYS A 13 18.42 13.79 11.10
CA CYS A 13 18.36 14.12 9.67
C CYS A 13 18.22 12.89 8.75
N CYS A 14 18.60 11.69 9.21
CA CYS A 14 18.56 10.46 8.40
C CYS A 14 17.18 9.78 8.34
N LEU A 15 16.20 10.25 9.10
CA LEU A 15 14.89 9.60 9.25
C LEU A 15 13.80 10.13 8.30
N ASN A 16 14.14 10.91 7.29
CA ASN A 16 13.20 11.19 6.20
C ASN A 16 12.99 9.90 5.39
N ALA A 17 11.84 9.27 5.56
CA ALA A 17 11.49 8.02 4.86
C ALA A 17 11.51 8.13 3.32
N CYS A 18 11.66 9.34 2.78
CA CYS A 18 11.80 9.60 1.34
C CYS A 18 13.27 9.66 0.86
N THR A 19 14.26 9.57 1.76
CA THR A 19 15.68 9.53 1.38
C THR A 19 16.19 8.08 1.39
N GLY A 20 17.12 7.74 0.50
CA GLY A 20 17.72 6.40 0.46
C GLY A 20 18.31 5.96 1.81
N LEU A 21 18.91 6.88 2.56
CA LEU A 21 19.45 6.64 3.90
C LEU A 21 18.34 6.33 4.93
N GLY A 22 17.20 7.04 4.85
CA GLY A 22 16.05 6.78 5.73
C GLY A 22 15.47 5.38 5.48
N LEU A 23 15.24 5.01 4.24
CA LEU A 23 14.75 3.69 3.86
C LEU A 23 15.74 2.58 4.26
N LEU A 24 17.05 2.81 4.11
CA LEU A 24 18.07 1.88 4.55
C LEU A 24 18.00 1.64 6.07
N ALA A 25 17.88 2.69 6.87
CA ALA A 25 17.77 2.58 8.32
C ALA A 25 16.51 1.81 8.74
N LEU A 26 15.33 2.12 8.15
CA LEU A 26 14.07 1.43 8.40
C LEU A 26 14.19 -0.07 8.06
N ASN A 27 14.80 -0.40 6.92
CA ASN A 27 14.99 -1.78 6.47
C ASN A 27 16.01 -2.54 7.32
N THR A 28 17.09 -1.89 7.79
CA THR A 28 18.09 -2.55 8.62
C THR A 28 17.49 -3.01 9.95
N VAL A 29 16.71 -2.16 10.60
CA VAL A 29 16.06 -2.52 11.88
C VAL A 29 15.01 -3.62 11.69
N SER A 30 14.36 -3.68 10.54
CA SER A 30 13.38 -4.74 10.26
C SER A 30 13.99 -6.15 10.22
N THR A 31 15.31 -6.29 10.01
CA THR A 31 15.97 -7.60 10.03
C THR A 31 16.00 -8.26 11.41
N PHE A 32 15.75 -7.51 12.48
CA PHE A 32 15.65 -8.03 13.85
C PHE A 32 14.23 -8.50 14.22
N GLN A 33 13.26 -8.34 13.33
CA GLN A 33 11.92 -8.87 13.54
C GLN A 33 11.85 -10.36 13.19
N SER A 34 10.91 -11.06 13.83
CA SER A 34 10.75 -12.52 13.65
C SER A 34 9.81 -12.79 12.47
N TYR A 35 10.37 -13.10 11.30
CA TYR A 35 9.66 -13.47 10.09
C TYR A 35 10.53 -14.32 9.17
N SER A 36 9.94 -15.01 8.20
CA SER A 36 10.64 -15.60 7.06
C SER A 36 10.31 -14.84 5.77
N ARG A 37 11.22 -14.92 4.78
CA ARG A 37 11.02 -14.25 3.49
C ARG A 37 11.40 -15.17 2.33
N GLN A 38 10.50 -15.27 1.37
CA GLN A 38 10.77 -15.76 0.03
C GLN A 38 10.92 -14.56 -0.91
N SER A 39 11.97 -14.49 -1.69
CA SER A 39 12.29 -13.29 -2.47
C SER A 39 12.39 -13.57 -3.97
N ASN A 40 12.10 -12.54 -4.78
CA ASN A 40 12.23 -12.54 -6.24
C ASN A 40 11.40 -13.62 -6.96
N ILE A 41 10.24 -14.00 -6.40
CA ILE A 41 9.30 -14.91 -7.04
C ILE A 41 8.73 -14.21 -8.29
N ALA A 42 8.74 -14.91 -9.44
CA ALA A 42 8.15 -14.40 -10.67
C ALA A 42 6.62 -14.54 -10.61
N TYR A 43 5.88 -13.45 -10.84
CA TYR A 43 4.42 -13.47 -10.94
C TYR A 43 3.90 -13.17 -12.36
N GLY A 44 4.80 -12.89 -13.28
CA GLY A 44 4.50 -12.61 -14.67
C GLY A 44 5.76 -12.67 -15.55
N PRO A 45 5.61 -12.49 -16.88
CA PRO A 45 6.69 -12.72 -17.84
C PRO A 45 7.75 -11.61 -17.87
N ALA A 46 7.41 -10.38 -17.47
CA ALA A 46 8.34 -9.26 -17.52
C ALA A 46 9.42 -9.41 -16.42
N ALA A 47 10.63 -8.93 -16.70
CA ALA A 47 11.72 -8.94 -15.73
C ALA A 47 11.38 -8.18 -14.43
N ALA A 48 10.55 -7.15 -14.51
CA ALA A 48 10.05 -6.41 -13.36
C ALA A 48 8.98 -7.15 -12.56
N ASN A 49 8.31 -8.16 -13.14
CA ASN A 49 7.26 -8.90 -12.45
C ASN A 49 7.84 -9.87 -11.40
N ARG A 50 8.34 -9.28 -10.33
CA ARG A 50 8.94 -9.99 -9.18
C ARG A 50 8.28 -9.53 -7.88
N LEU A 51 8.03 -10.48 -7.00
CA LEU A 51 7.50 -10.21 -5.68
C LEU A 51 8.33 -10.88 -4.58
N ASP A 52 8.19 -10.34 -3.36
CA ASP A 52 8.69 -10.94 -2.13
C ASP A 52 7.49 -11.29 -1.24
N VAL A 53 7.58 -12.44 -0.58
CA VAL A 53 6.59 -12.90 0.40
C VAL A 53 7.21 -12.89 1.77
N TYR A 54 6.54 -12.26 2.71
CA TYR A 54 6.93 -12.18 4.13
C TYR A 54 5.92 -12.98 4.93
N LEU A 55 6.40 -13.95 5.71
CA LEU A 55 5.55 -14.88 6.45
C LEU A 55 5.86 -14.81 7.94
N PRO A 56 4.87 -14.99 8.82
CA PRO A 56 5.09 -15.17 10.24
C PRO A 56 6.13 -16.25 10.50
N ALA A 57 7.00 -16.06 11.50
CA ALA A 57 7.98 -17.08 11.88
C ALA A 57 7.32 -18.30 12.54
N HIS A 58 6.13 -18.09 13.12
CA HIS A 58 5.38 -19.13 13.83
C HIS A 58 3.87 -18.98 13.58
N GLY A 59 3.19 -20.10 13.52
CA GLY A 59 1.74 -20.16 13.31
C GLY A 59 1.30 -19.91 11.87
N ALA A 60 0.03 -20.19 11.59
CA ALA A 60 -0.60 -19.85 10.31
C ALA A 60 -0.91 -18.35 10.25
N PRO A 61 -0.75 -17.70 9.09
CA PRO A 61 -1.13 -16.30 8.90
C PRO A 61 -2.63 -16.07 9.13
N SER A 62 -2.97 -14.99 9.82
CA SER A 62 -4.36 -14.59 10.06
C SER A 62 -5.05 -13.99 8.83
N ALA A 63 -4.26 -13.43 7.89
CA ALA A 63 -4.70 -12.82 6.65
C ALA A 63 -3.55 -12.78 5.63
N LEU A 64 -3.88 -12.45 4.37
CA LEU A 64 -2.94 -12.16 3.29
C LEU A 64 -3.10 -10.69 2.86
N VAL A 65 -2.01 -9.93 2.92
CA VAL A 65 -1.96 -8.53 2.45
C VAL A 65 -1.08 -8.45 1.21
N VAL A 66 -1.58 -7.86 0.13
CA VAL A 66 -0.76 -7.42 -1.01
C VAL A 66 -0.48 -5.93 -0.84
N PHE A 67 0.79 -5.58 -0.66
CA PHE A 67 1.23 -4.21 -0.44
C PHE A 67 1.84 -3.60 -1.70
N PHE A 68 1.37 -2.41 -2.03
CA PHE A 68 1.82 -1.57 -3.15
C PHE A 68 2.65 -0.41 -2.61
N TYR A 69 3.89 -0.34 -3.04
CA TYR A 69 4.80 0.73 -2.58
C TYR A 69 4.54 2.06 -3.30
N GLY A 70 4.94 3.14 -2.63
CA GLY A 70 4.94 4.49 -3.19
C GLY A 70 6.16 4.80 -4.04
N GLY A 71 6.13 5.93 -4.74
CA GLY A 71 7.24 6.37 -5.59
C GLY A 71 6.77 7.10 -6.85
N GLY A 72 5.57 7.70 -6.82
CA GLY A 72 5.05 8.54 -7.91
C GLY A 72 4.93 7.82 -9.27
N TRP A 73 4.77 6.50 -9.28
CA TRP A 73 4.72 5.63 -10.47
C TRP A 73 5.98 5.66 -11.35
N ASN A 74 7.02 6.41 -10.95
CA ASN A 74 8.28 6.56 -11.70
C ASN A 74 9.51 6.07 -10.94
N SER A 75 9.38 5.68 -9.69
CA SER A 75 10.46 5.23 -8.82
C SER A 75 9.96 4.24 -7.77
N GLY A 76 10.89 3.59 -7.08
CA GLY A 76 10.61 2.65 -6.02
C GLY A 76 11.00 1.21 -6.39
N ASP A 77 11.06 0.40 -5.35
CA ASP A 77 11.32 -1.04 -5.43
C ASP A 77 10.75 -1.73 -4.20
N LYS A 78 10.28 -2.97 -4.34
CA LYS A 78 9.78 -3.78 -3.23
C LYS A 78 10.79 -3.91 -2.08
N ALA A 79 12.09 -3.89 -2.37
CA ALA A 79 13.15 -3.96 -1.38
C ALA A 79 13.20 -2.72 -0.46
N ASN A 80 12.72 -1.57 -0.93
CA ASN A 80 12.65 -0.34 -0.15
C ASN A 80 11.63 -0.41 0.98
N TYR A 81 10.64 -1.30 0.87
CA TYR A 81 9.53 -1.45 1.81
C TYR A 81 9.56 -2.76 2.60
N ARG A 82 10.75 -3.39 2.72
CA ARG A 82 10.95 -4.61 3.53
C ARG A 82 10.42 -4.45 4.95
N PHE A 83 10.61 -3.28 5.56
CA PHE A 83 10.16 -2.99 6.92
C PHE A 83 8.63 -3.10 7.09
N VAL A 84 7.85 -2.82 6.03
CA VAL A 84 6.38 -3.02 6.05
C VAL A 84 6.06 -4.50 6.08
N GLY A 85 6.65 -5.27 5.15
CA GLY A 85 6.45 -6.72 5.08
C GLY A 85 6.86 -7.43 6.37
N ALA A 86 8.02 -7.06 6.92
CA ALA A 86 8.53 -7.59 8.19
C ALA A 86 7.60 -7.29 9.38
N ALA A 87 7.10 -6.05 9.49
CA ALA A 87 6.21 -5.65 10.57
C ALA A 87 4.87 -6.40 10.55
N LEU A 88 4.27 -6.53 9.37
CA LEU A 88 3.02 -7.27 9.20
C LEU A 88 3.22 -8.77 9.44
N ALA A 89 4.30 -9.35 8.93
CA ALA A 89 4.62 -10.76 9.14
C ALA A 89 4.91 -11.06 10.62
N ALA A 90 5.66 -10.19 11.30
CA ALA A 90 5.89 -10.32 12.75
C ALA A 90 4.59 -10.21 13.57
N ALA A 91 3.56 -9.54 13.03
CA ALA A 91 2.23 -9.43 13.61
C ALA A 91 1.26 -10.55 13.16
N GLY A 92 1.74 -11.59 12.46
CA GLY A 92 0.92 -12.74 12.08
C GLY A 92 0.18 -12.60 10.74
N ILE A 93 0.58 -11.67 9.86
CA ILE A 93 -0.06 -11.44 8.56
C ILE A 93 0.92 -11.79 7.44
N ALA A 94 0.56 -12.74 6.55
CA ALA A 94 1.32 -12.97 5.33
C ALA A 94 1.27 -11.71 4.44
N THR A 95 2.42 -11.25 3.96
CA THR A 95 2.48 -10.02 3.17
C THR A 95 3.26 -10.24 1.89
N VAL A 96 2.67 -9.85 0.77
CA VAL A 96 3.29 -9.83 -0.56
C VAL A 96 3.62 -8.39 -0.91
N ILE A 97 4.87 -8.13 -1.30
CA ILE A 97 5.28 -6.84 -1.86
C ILE A 97 5.85 -7.11 -3.25
N HIS A 98 5.28 -6.49 -4.27
CA HIS A 98 5.67 -6.74 -5.66
C HIS A 98 6.22 -5.49 -6.33
N ASN A 99 7.07 -5.68 -7.33
CA ASN A 99 7.44 -4.64 -8.27
C ASN A 99 6.41 -4.56 -9.40
N TYR A 100 6.14 -3.37 -9.86
CA TYR A 100 5.30 -3.07 -11.02
C TYR A 100 6.07 -2.18 -12.00
N ALA A 101 5.63 -2.14 -13.25
CA ALA A 101 6.29 -1.35 -14.28
C ALA A 101 6.18 0.15 -13.98
N LEU A 102 7.30 0.87 -14.11
CA LEU A 102 7.45 2.27 -13.75
C LEU A 102 7.63 3.14 -15.00
N TYR A 103 7.15 4.38 -14.96
CA TYR A 103 7.47 5.40 -15.95
C TYR A 103 8.99 5.69 -15.93
N PRO A 104 9.65 5.94 -17.07
CA PRO A 104 9.07 6.07 -18.42
C PRO A 104 8.90 4.76 -19.20
N LYS A 105 9.30 3.59 -18.65
CA LYS A 105 9.19 2.29 -19.31
C LYS A 105 7.74 1.85 -19.51
N ALA A 106 6.86 2.30 -18.61
CA ALA A 106 5.43 2.04 -18.70
C ALA A 106 4.63 3.27 -18.26
N ARG A 107 3.37 3.33 -18.70
CA ARG A 107 2.39 4.35 -18.36
C ARG A 107 1.12 3.68 -17.85
N PHE A 108 0.20 4.46 -17.31
CA PHE A 108 -1.16 4.03 -17.04
C PHE A 108 -1.80 3.47 -18.34
N PRO A 109 -2.48 2.33 -18.30
CA PRO A 109 -2.79 1.53 -17.12
C PRO A 109 -1.84 0.33 -16.88
N GLN A 110 -0.62 0.28 -17.44
CA GLN A 110 0.21 -0.93 -17.36
C GLN A 110 0.53 -1.35 -15.92
N PHE A 111 0.86 -0.42 -15.04
CA PHE A 111 1.12 -0.73 -13.64
C PHE A 111 -0.13 -1.23 -12.88
N MET A 112 -1.35 -0.90 -13.34
CA MET A 112 -2.59 -1.48 -12.82
C MET A 112 -2.74 -2.95 -13.22
N ARG A 113 -2.39 -3.29 -14.47
CA ARG A 113 -2.39 -4.68 -14.96
C ARG A 113 -1.37 -5.53 -14.22
N ASP A 114 -0.17 -5.00 -14.00
CA ASP A 114 0.87 -5.68 -13.20
C ASP A 114 0.38 -5.91 -11.76
N ALA A 115 -0.28 -4.92 -11.18
CA ALA A 115 -0.85 -5.00 -9.84
C ALA A 115 -1.95 -6.07 -9.75
N ALA A 116 -2.88 -6.09 -10.72
CA ALA A 116 -3.93 -7.12 -10.79
C ALA A 116 -3.34 -8.53 -10.93
N ALA A 117 -2.33 -8.70 -11.78
CA ALA A 117 -1.62 -9.97 -11.94
C ALA A 117 -0.93 -10.43 -10.64
N ALA A 118 -0.29 -9.50 -9.90
CA ALA A 118 0.32 -9.80 -8.61
C ALA A 118 -0.72 -10.22 -7.56
N VAL A 119 -1.90 -9.58 -7.54
CA VAL A 119 -3.02 -9.94 -6.65
C VAL A 119 -3.54 -11.34 -6.97
N ALA A 120 -3.79 -11.63 -8.25
CA ALA A 120 -4.24 -12.95 -8.68
C ALA A 120 -3.22 -14.04 -8.34
N PHE A 121 -1.94 -13.78 -8.59
CA PHE A 121 -0.85 -14.69 -8.22
C PHE A 121 -0.82 -14.93 -6.71
N ALA A 122 -0.85 -13.87 -5.90
CA ALA A 122 -0.81 -13.97 -4.45
C ALA A 122 -2.00 -14.79 -3.91
N ARG A 123 -3.19 -14.57 -4.45
CA ARG A 123 -4.38 -15.33 -4.08
C ARG A 123 -4.29 -16.81 -4.45
N ALA A 124 -3.79 -17.12 -5.65
CA ALA A 124 -3.65 -18.50 -6.13
C ALA A 124 -2.63 -19.30 -5.30
N HIS A 125 -1.57 -18.65 -4.80
CA HIS A 125 -0.52 -19.29 -4.00
C HIS A 125 -0.71 -19.15 -2.48
N ALA A 126 -1.81 -18.55 -2.03
CA ALA A 126 -2.05 -18.26 -0.60
C ALA A 126 -1.91 -19.51 0.27
N HIS A 127 -2.47 -20.64 -0.15
CA HIS A 127 -2.39 -21.91 0.59
C HIS A 127 -0.97 -22.45 0.73
N GLU A 128 -0.10 -22.22 -0.25
CA GLU A 128 1.31 -22.62 -0.19
C GLU A 128 2.06 -21.86 0.92
N TRP A 129 1.56 -20.68 1.27
CA TRP A 129 2.07 -19.83 2.35
C TRP A 129 1.31 -20.01 3.67
N GLY A 130 0.39 -20.97 3.73
CA GLY A 130 -0.46 -21.24 4.88
C GLY A 130 -1.54 -20.17 5.13
N ALA A 131 -1.75 -19.25 4.17
CA ALA A 131 -2.74 -18.17 4.26
C ALA A 131 -4.07 -18.58 3.62
N ASP A 132 -5.18 -18.01 4.13
CA ASP A 132 -6.50 -18.18 3.56
C ASP A 132 -6.72 -17.15 2.42
N PRO A 133 -6.91 -17.60 1.14
CA PRO A 133 -7.20 -16.71 0.02
C PRO A 133 -8.53 -15.95 0.17
N ALA A 134 -9.39 -16.39 1.10
CA ALA A 134 -10.61 -15.69 1.43
C ALA A 134 -10.39 -14.49 2.36
N ARG A 135 -9.20 -14.31 2.92
CA ARG A 135 -8.80 -13.21 3.81
C ARG A 135 -7.76 -12.32 3.14
N LEU A 136 -8.03 -11.94 1.90
CA LEU A 136 -7.15 -11.11 1.07
C LEU A 136 -7.46 -9.63 1.26
N PHE A 137 -6.42 -8.84 1.54
CA PHE A 137 -6.48 -7.39 1.67
C PHE A 137 -5.50 -6.73 0.70
N LEU A 138 -5.86 -5.54 0.22
CA LEU A 138 -4.93 -4.65 -0.47
C LEU A 138 -4.48 -3.55 0.48
N MET A 139 -3.21 -3.20 0.42
CA MET A 139 -2.67 -2.07 1.17
C MET A 139 -1.65 -1.32 0.34
N GLY A 140 -1.62 0.01 0.44
CA GLY A 140 -0.61 0.77 -0.28
C GLY A 140 -0.29 2.12 0.36
N HIS A 141 0.84 2.69 -0.06
CA HIS A 141 1.29 4.02 0.34
C HIS A 141 1.45 4.91 -0.87
N SER A 142 0.96 6.18 -0.83
CA SER A 142 1.15 7.15 -1.91
C SER A 142 0.62 6.64 -3.25
N ALA A 143 1.43 6.61 -4.31
CA ALA A 143 1.10 5.98 -5.60
C ALA A 143 0.62 4.52 -5.45
N GLY A 144 1.15 3.78 -4.48
CA GLY A 144 0.68 2.42 -4.16
C GLY A 144 -0.70 2.40 -3.52
N ALA A 145 -1.06 3.40 -2.72
CA ALA A 145 -2.41 3.53 -2.18
C ALA A 145 -3.44 3.85 -3.28
N HIS A 146 -3.05 4.67 -4.25
CA HIS A 146 -3.83 4.89 -5.47
C HIS A 146 -4.09 3.56 -6.19
N ILE A 147 -3.03 2.76 -6.44
CA ILE A 147 -3.15 1.45 -7.11
C ILE A 147 -4.10 0.53 -6.33
N ALA A 148 -3.93 0.40 -5.01
CA ALA A 148 -4.74 -0.46 -4.16
C ALA A 148 -6.23 -0.10 -4.22
N VAL A 149 -6.53 1.20 -4.09
CA VAL A 149 -7.91 1.70 -4.10
C VAL A 149 -8.52 1.62 -5.49
N LEU A 150 -7.77 1.98 -6.55
CA LEU A 150 -8.28 1.89 -7.91
C LEU A 150 -8.57 0.44 -8.33
N LEU A 151 -7.73 -0.54 -7.94
CA LEU A 151 -8.02 -1.97 -8.16
C LEU A 151 -9.30 -2.45 -7.47
N ALA A 152 -9.61 -1.88 -6.33
CA ALA A 152 -10.80 -2.28 -5.57
C ALA A 152 -12.09 -1.65 -6.12
N LEU A 153 -12.00 -0.48 -6.73
CA LEU A 153 -13.15 0.28 -7.24
C LEU A 153 -13.38 0.05 -8.73
N ASP A 154 -12.33 0.08 -9.56
CA ASP A 154 -12.41 -0.26 -10.98
C ASP A 154 -12.23 -1.76 -11.17
N GLN A 155 -13.35 -2.47 -11.30
CA GLN A 155 -13.35 -3.92 -11.40
C GLN A 155 -12.73 -4.45 -12.72
N GLU A 156 -12.52 -3.58 -13.72
CA GLU A 156 -11.98 -3.98 -15.02
C GLU A 156 -10.67 -4.77 -14.87
N TYR A 157 -9.75 -4.26 -14.01
CA TYR A 157 -8.42 -4.85 -13.86
C TYR A 157 -8.44 -6.24 -13.21
N LEU A 158 -9.26 -6.45 -12.18
CA LEU A 158 -9.39 -7.75 -11.55
C LEU A 158 -10.12 -8.73 -12.46
N HIS A 159 -11.13 -8.29 -13.22
CA HIS A 159 -11.82 -9.13 -14.20
C HIS A 159 -10.87 -9.65 -15.29
N GLN A 160 -9.91 -8.85 -15.74
CA GLN A 160 -8.90 -9.27 -16.73
C GLN A 160 -8.03 -10.44 -16.26
N VAL A 161 -7.94 -10.67 -14.95
CA VAL A 161 -7.19 -11.79 -14.34
C VAL A 161 -8.09 -12.86 -13.73
N GLY A 162 -9.37 -12.86 -14.10
CA GLY A 162 -10.37 -13.85 -13.65
C GLY A 162 -10.86 -13.64 -12.22
N GLY A 163 -10.68 -12.44 -11.68
CA GLY A 163 -11.11 -12.05 -10.34
C GLY A 163 -12.20 -11.01 -10.31
N ASP A 164 -12.55 -10.58 -9.12
CA ASP A 164 -13.43 -9.44 -8.87
C ASP A 164 -13.20 -8.87 -7.47
N ALA A 165 -13.89 -7.77 -7.14
CA ALA A 165 -13.77 -7.10 -5.84
C ALA A 165 -14.17 -7.97 -4.64
N ARG A 166 -14.99 -9.03 -4.83
CA ARG A 166 -15.38 -9.98 -3.78
C ARG A 166 -14.19 -10.82 -3.28
N TRP A 167 -13.07 -10.84 -3.99
CA TRP A 167 -11.83 -11.41 -3.48
C TRP A 167 -11.31 -10.65 -2.27
N LEU A 168 -11.65 -9.36 -2.15
CA LEU A 168 -11.07 -8.43 -1.20
C LEU A 168 -11.90 -8.34 0.07
N ARG A 169 -11.27 -8.54 1.22
CA ARG A 169 -11.87 -8.34 2.54
C ARG A 169 -11.76 -6.90 3.01
N GLY A 170 -10.88 -6.14 2.42
CA GLY A 170 -10.73 -4.72 2.68
C GLY A 170 -9.51 -4.11 2.02
N VAL A 171 -9.45 -2.80 2.06
CA VAL A 171 -8.38 -2.00 1.48
C VAL A 171 -7.86 -1.00 2.51
N VAL A 172 -6.53 -0.85 2.59
CA VAL A 172 -5.88 0.16 3.43
C VAL A 172 -5.11 1.13 2.55
N GLY A 173 -5.51 2.41 2.58
CA GLY A 173 -4.85 3.48 1.84
C GLY A 173 -4.10 4.44 2.76
N LEU A 174 -2.78 4.58 2.55
CA LEU A 174 -1.91 5.47 3.31
C LEU A 174 -1.47 6.64 2.43
N SER A 175 -1.92 7.86 2.72
CA SER A 175 -1.55 9.10 2.02
C SER A 175 -1.69 9.01 0.49
N GLY A 176 -2.75 8.40 0.00
CA GLY A 176 -2.97 8.17 -1.43
C GLY A 176 -3.63 9.36 -2.14
N PRO A 177 -3.28 9.58 -3.43
CA PRO A 177 -4.02 10.47 -4.31
C PRO A 177 -5.21 9.72 -4.92
N TYR A 178 -6.43 10.21 -4.68
CA TYR A 178 -7.67 9.55 -5.11
C TYR A 178 -8.57 10.47 -5.94
N ASP A 179 -8.35 11.79 -5.81
CA ASP A 179 -9.04 12.88 -6.48
C ASP A 179 -8.04 14.02 -6.69
N PHE A 180 -7.20 13.90 -7.74
CA PHE A 180 -5.99 14.70 -7.90
C PHE A 180 -5.86 15.36 -9.28
N LEU A 181 -6.98 15.58 -9.97
CA LEU A 181 -7.04 16.43 -11.14
C LEU A 181 -7.37 17.89 -10.74
N PRO A 182 -6.83 18.89 -11.47
CA PRO A 182 -5.80 18.75 -12.52
C PRO A 182 -4.45 18.35 -11.92
N PHE A 183 -3.60 17.65 -12.70
CA PHE A 183 -2.26 17.30 -12.25
C PHE A 183 -1.40 18.55 -12.00
N THR A 184 -0.74 18.56 -10.84
CA THR A 184 0.17 19.66 -10.44
C THR A 184 1.59 19.46 -10.95
N ASP A 185 2.03 18.20 -11.06
CA ASP A 185 3.35 17.84 -11.54
C ASP A 185 3.30 17.49 -13.03
N ALA A 186 4.09 18.17 -13.85
CA ALA A 186 4.05 18.03 -15.31
C ALA A 186 4.26 16.57 -15.80
N TYR A 187 5.13 15.78 -15.12
CA TYR A 187 5.36 14.40 -15.50
C TYR A 187 4.13 13.49 -15.36
N LEU A 188 3.16 13.86 -14.52
CA LEU A 188 1.91 13.09 -14.36
C LEU A 188 1.08 13.12 -15.64
N ASN A 189 1.16 14.20 -16.44
CA ASN A 189 0.51 14.24 -17.74
C ASN A 189 1.03 13.13 -18.67
N ASP A 190 2.32 12.78 -18.55
CA ASP A 190 2.91 11.71 -19.34
C ASP A 190 2.61 10.33 -18.77
N VAL A 191 2.64 10.20 -17.42
CA VAL A 191 2.33 8.93 -16.73
C VAL A 191 0.91 8.47 -17.05
N PHE A 192 -0.06 9.40 -17.11
CA PHE A 192 -1.48 9.11 -17.30
C PHE A 192 -2.01 9.45 -18.70
N ALA A 193 -1.11 9.83 -19.65
CA ALA A 193 -1.48 10.17 -21.04
C ALA A 193 -2.31 9.07 -21.74
N PRO A 194 -3.19 9.42 -22.68
CA PRO A 194 -3.49 10.78 -23.15
C PRO A 194 -4.42 11.55 -22.22
N SER A 195 -4.49 12.88 -22.36
CA SER A 195 -5.30 13.76 -21.47
C SER A 195 -6.80 13.45 -21.51
N SER A 196 -7.31 12.93 -22.62
CA SER A 196 -8.70 12.46 -22.73
C SER A 196 -9.02 11.29 -21.79
N GLU A 197 -8.01 10.61 -21.24
CA GLU A 197 -8.16 9.44 -20.37
C GLU A 197 -7.81 9.74 -18.91
N PHE A 198 -7.45 10.98 -18.56
CA PHE A 198 -7.04 11.33 -17.19
C PHE A 198 -8.09 10.98 -16.13
N TYR A 199 -9.38 11.09 -16.46
CA TYR A 199 -10.49 10.73 -15.57
C TYR A 199 -10.43 9.26 -15.12
N ARG A 200 -9.88 8.36 -15.97
CA ARG A 200 -9.74 6.93 -15.67
C ARG A 200 -8.71 6.65 -14.57
N SER A 201 -7.81 7.57 -14.33
CA SER A 201 -6.80 7.44 -13.28
C SER A 201 -7.31 7.83 -11.89
N GLN A 202 -8.55 8.34 -11.78
CA GLN A 202 -9.07 8.89 -10.53
C GLN A 202 -9.96 7.87 -9.80
N PRO A 203 -9.50 7.25 -8.69
CA PRO A 203 -10.29 6.28 -7.93
C PRO A 203 -11.70 6.78 -7.57
N ILE A 204 -11.84 8.05 -7.25
CA ILE A 204 -13.14 8.65 -6.89
C ILE A 204 -14.22 8.49 -7.96
N ASN A 205 -13.85 8.37 -9.23
CA ASN A 205 -14.78 8.23 -10.35
C ASN A 205 -15.40 6.82 -10.44
N TYR A 206 -14.85 5.85 -9.71
CA TYR A 206 -15.29 4.45 -9.72
C TYR A 206 -16.02 4.04 -8.44
N VAL A 207 -16.34 4.99 -7.55
CA VAL A 207 -17.11 4.68 -6.34
C VAL A 207 -18.51 4.24 -6.72
N HIS A 208 -18.90 3.06 -6.25
CA HIS A 208 -20.19 2.42 -6.44
C HIS A 208 -20.58 1.68 -5.16
N ALA A 209 -21.86 1.44 -4.95
CA ALA A 209 -22.34 0.64 -3.82
C ALA A 209 -21.71 -0.76 -3.81
N ASN A 210 -21.42 -1.27 -2.62
CA ASN A 210 -20.76 -2.55 -2.34
C ASN A 210 -19.25 -2.56 -2.65
N ALA A 211 -18.57 -1.43 -2.54
CA ALA A 211 -17.11 -1.40 -2.52
C ALA A 211 -16.58 -2.18 -1.29
N PRO A 212 -15.41 -2.83 -1.39
CA PRO A 212 -14.81 -3.47 -0.23
C PRO A 212 -14.58 -2.47 0.91
N PRO A 213 -14.71 -2.88 2.19
CA PRO A 213 -14.43 -2.02 3.34
C PRO A 213 -13.07 -1.33 3.22
N MET A 214 -12.99 -0.04 3.55
CA MET A 214 -11.77 0.75 3.41
C MET A 214 -11.34 1.41 4.71
N LEU A 215 -10.03 1.36 5.00
CA LEU A 215 -9.37 2.18 6.02
C LEU A 215 -8.44 3.16 5.31
N LEU A 216 -8.80 4.44 5.32
CA LEU A 216 -8.05 5.51 4.66
C LEU A 216 -7.35 6.38 5.71
N MET A 217 -6.03 6.46 5.64
CA MET A 217 -5.23 7.20 6.62
C MET A 217 -4.41 8.30 5.96
N HIS A 218 -4.32 9.48 6.60
CA HIS A 218 -3.59 10.61 6.04
C HIS A 218 -2.94 11.48 7.11
N GLY A 219 -1.72 11.94 6.85
CA GLY A 219 -1.04 12.94 7.66
C GLY A 219 -1.54 14.35 7.33
N LEU A 220 -1.96 15.13 8.32
CA LEU A 220 -2.41 16.51 8.09
C LEU A 220 -1.27 17.47 7.72
N GLY A 221 -0.02 17.09 7.97
CA GLY A 221 1.19 17.80 7.52
C GLY A 221 1.71 17.36 6.15
N ASP A 222 0.98 16.52 5.44
CA ASP A 222 1.35 16.04 4.10
C ASP A 222 1.31 17.18 3.07
N LYS A 223 2.49 17.52 2.53
CA LYS A 223 2.65 18.56 1.50
C LYS A 223 2.81 17.98 0.09
N ARG A 224 2.88 16.66 -0.05
CA ARG A 224 3.05 15.98 -1.33
C ARG A 224 1.71 15.54 -1.93
N VAL A 225 0.87 14.94 -1.10
CA VAL A 225 -0.50 14.55 -1.45
C VAL A 225 -1.44 15.25 -0.47
N SER A 226 -2.35 16.08 -0.98
CA SER A 226 -3.29 16.81 -0.13
C SER A 226 -4.20 15.83 0.63
N PRO A 227 -4.40 16.01 1.97
CA PRO A 227 -5.37 15.24 2.73
C PRO A 227 -6.80 15.32 2.20
N ASN A 228 -7.09 16.30 1.33
CA ASN A 228 -8.39 16.39 0.66
C ASN A 228 -8.67 15.19 -0.23
N ASN A 229 -7.65 14.53 -0.81
CA ASN A 229 -7.84 13.27 -1.54
C ASN A 229 -8.57 12.22 -0.69
N THR A 230 -8.13 12.04 0.55
CA THR A 230 -8.79 11.11 1.49
C THR A 230 -10.18 11.59 1.89
N ARG A 231 -10.36 12.89 2.11
CA ARG A 231 -11.67 13.46 2.48
C ARG A 231 -12.70 13.29 1.36
N SER A 232 -12.33 13.64 0.11
CA SER A 232 -13.21 13.54 -1.06
C SER A 232 -13.63 12.08 -1.29
N LEU A 233 -12.66 11.14 -1.28
CA LEU A 233 -12.97 9.73 -1.49
C LEU A 233 -13.86 9.17 -0.37
N ALA A 234 -13.53 9.45 0.90
CA ALA A 234 -14.32 8.97 2.03
C ALA A 234 -15.76 9.47 1.96
N ALA A 235 -15.96 10.76 1.73
CA ALA A 235 -17.31 11.35 1.59
C ALA A 235 -18.09 10.69 0.43
N ARG A 236 -17.42 10.35 -0.67
CA ARG A 236 -18.05 9.69 -1.82
C ARG A 236 -18.46 8.25 -1.50
N LEU A 237 -17.60 7.49 -0.79
CA LEU A 237 -17.89 6.14 -0.32
C LEU A 237 -19.04 6.13 0.70
N GLU A 238 -19.01 7.02 1.70
CA GLU A 238 -20.09 7.19 2.68
C GLU A 238 -21.42 7.50 2.00
N ALA A 239 -21.43 8.39 0.99
CA ALA A 239 -22.64 8.72 0.22
C ALA A 239 -23.15 7.54 -0.61
N ALA A 240 -22.30 6.58 -1.00
CA ALA A 240 -22.69 5.34 -1.65
C ALA A 240 -23.15 4.25 -0.68
N GLY A 241 -23.04 4.48 0.63
CA GLY A 241 -23.39 3.52 1.68
C GLY A 241 -22.28 2.50 1.98
N ASP A 242 -21.07 2.73 1.50
CA ASP A 242 -19.94 1.83 1.67
C ASP A 242 -19.28 1.96 3.06
N ASP A 243 -18.68 0.88 3.52
CA ASP A 243 -17.98 0.80 4.81
C ASP A 243 -16.60 1.44 4.70
N VAL A 244 -16.47 2.70 5.11
CA VAL A 244 -15.22 3.43 5.12
C VAL A 244 -14.90 4.01 6.49
N SER A 245 -13.66 3.87 6.92
CA SER A 245 -13.11 4.50 8.11
C SER A 245 -11.93 5.40 7.75
N THR A 246 -11.86 6.57 8.35
CA THR A 246 -10.74 7.50 8.14
C THR A 246 -9.96 7.73 9.42
N ARG A 247 -8.65 7.97 9.29
CA ARG A 247 -7.79 8.43 10.40
C ARG A 247 -6.86 9.52 9.89
N TYR A 248 -6.89 10.66 10.56
CA TYR A 248 -6.03 11.80 10.25
C TYR A 248 -5.06 12.04 11.39
N PHE A 249 -3.78 12.27 11.06
CA PHE A 249 -2.71 12.43 12.04
C PHE A 249 -2.16 13.86 11.99
N PRO A 250 -2.43 14.70 13.01
CA PRO A 250 -1.88 16.04 13.10
C PRO A 250 -0.34 16.02 13.01
N GLY A 251 0.23 16.92 12.19
CA GLY A 251 1.68 17.07 12.03
C GLY A 251 2.41 15.95 11.26
N ALA A 252 1.78 14.81 11.01
CA ALA A 252 2.40 13.74 10.25
C ALA A 252 2.58 14.14 8.78
N SER A 253 3.78 13.89 8.24
CA SER A 253 4.14 14.14 6.84
C SER A 253 3.80 12.94 5.94
N HIS A 254 4.00 13.10 4.63
CA HIS A 254 3.75 12.07 3.62
C HIS A 254 4.40 10.71 3.92
N GLY A 255 5.67 10.70 4.31
CA GLY A 255 6.42 9.47 4.57
C GLY A 255 6.20 8.87 5.96
N ASP A 256 5.66 9.63 6.91
CA ASP A 256 5.53 9.18 8.30
C ASP A 256 4.59 8.00 8.45
N LEU A 257 3.53 7.93 7.63
CA LEU A 257 2.57 6.83 7.70
C LEU A 257 3.20 5.48 7.29
N ALA A 258 4.02 5.48 6.25
CA ALA A 258 4.77 4.28 5.88
C ALA A 258 5.87 3.97 6.90
N ALA A 259 6.64 4.98 7.34
CA ALA A 259 7.72 4.80 8.31
C ALA A 259 7.23 4.26 9.67
N ALA A 260 5.95 4.46 10.02
CA ALA A 260 5.33 3.98 11.25
C ALA A 260 5.22 2.44 11.35
N PHE A 261 5.51 1.70 10.28
CA PHE A 261 5.67 0.23 10.32
C PHE A 261 7.04 -0.19 10.88
N SER A 262 8.02 0.71 10.90
CA SER A 262 9.33 0.40 11.46
C SER A 262 9.33 0.53 12.99
N PRO A 263 10.02 -0.38 13.72
CA PRO A 263 10.24 -0.25 15.15
C PRO A 263 10.89 1.06 15.58
N LEU A 264 11.58 1.76 14.67
CA LEU A 264 12.18 3.08 14.91
C LEU A 264 11.14 4.21 15.01
N ARG A 265 9.93 4.00 14.47
CA ARG A 265 8.87 5.00 14.40
C ARG A 265 7.56 4.41 14.92
N LYS A 266 7.20 4.73 16.17
CA LYS A 266 5.94 4.26 16.79
C LYS A 266 4.77 5.23 16.61
N GLN A 267 5.01 6.41 16.05
CA GLN A 267 4.01 7.44 15.81
C GLN A 267 4.08 7.89 14.35
N PRO A 268 2.94 8.11 13.74
CA PRO A 268 1.58 7.84 14.23
C PRO A 268 1.29 6.33 14.37
N PRO A 269 0.25 5.91 15.13
CA PRO A 269 -0.03 4.50 15.42
C PRO A 269 -0.69 3.78 14.22
N VAL A 270 -0.03 3.77 13.06
CA VAL A 270 -0.57 3.20 11.81
C VAL A 270 -0.69 1.69 11.90
N LEU A 271 0.38 1.00 12.31
CA LEU A 271 0.39 -0.47 12.39
C LEU A 271 -0.72 -1.03 13.29
N PRO A 272 -0.94 -0.56 14.52
CA PRO A 272 -2.05 -1.03 15.37
C PRO A 272 -3.42 -0.88 14.70
N LEU A 273 -3.69 0.25 14.03
CA LEU A 273 -4.95 0.50 13.33
C LEU A 273 -5.15 -0.43 12.13
N VAL A 274 -4.07 -0.74 11.40
CA VAL A 274 -4.11 -1.73 10.30
C VAL A 274 -4.43 -3.11 10.85
N LEU A 275 -3.78 -3.53 11.94
CA LEU A 275 -4.01 -4.84 12.56
C LEU A 275 -5.45 -4.98 13.07
N GLU A 276 -5.98 -3.94 13.72
CA GLU A 276 -7.37 -3.89 14.17
C GLU A 276 -8.35 -4.03 12.99
N PHE A 277 -8.15 -3.26 11.92
CA PHE A 277 -8.98 -3.32 10.72
C PHE A 277 -8.94 -4.71 10.06
N VAL A 278 -7.74 -5.26 9.86
CA VAL A 278 -7.58 -6.60 9.26
C VAL A 278 -8.25 -7.67 10.12
N ALA A 279 -8.08 -7.64 11.43
CA ALA A 279 -8.70 -8.60 12.33
C ALA A 279 -10.24 -8.49 12.31
N ALA A 280 -10.78 -7.29 12.41
CA ALA A 280 -12.23 -7.04 12.36
C ALA A 280 -12.85 -7.53 11.06
N LYS A 281 -12.25 -7.21 9.92
CA LYS A 281 -12.80 -7.60 8.60
C LYS A 281 -12.57 -9.07 8.27
N SER A 282 -11.53 -9.71 8.81
CA SER A 282 -11.31 -11.16 8.67
C SER A 282 -12.33 -12.01 9.43
N ALA A 283 -12.90 -11.48 10.52
CA ALA A 283 -13.87 -12.19 11.35
C ALA A 283 -15.30 -12.19 10.80
N LEU A 284 -15.62 -11.26 9.87
CA LEU A 284 -16.96 -11.16 9.31
C LEU A 284 -17.24 -12.35 8.37
N PRO A 285 -18.47 -12.93 8.39
CA PRO A 285 -18.89 -13.86 7.35
C PRO A 285 -18.81 -13.19 5.97
N ARG A 286 -18.64 -13.98 4.91
CA ARG A 286 -18.82 -13.45 3.55
C ARG A 286 -20.28 -13.07 3.39
N GLY A 287 -20.56 -11.84 3.01
CA GLY A 287 -21.87 -11.52 2.41
C GLY A 287 -21.99 -12.33 1.12
N ASP A 288 -23.09 -13.03 0.99
CA ASP A 288 -23.46 -13.79 -0.20
C ASP A 288 -23.66 -12.86 -1.40
#